data_b32c6bd0833a5d2b408a5298828822fb
#
_entry.id   b32c6bd0833a5d2b408a5298828822fb
#
_cell.length_a   1.000
_cell.length_b   1.000
_cell.length_c   1.000
_cell.angle_alpha   90.00
_cell.angle_beta   90.00
_cell.angle_gamma   90.00
#
_symmetry.space_group_name_H-M   'P 1'
#
loop_
_entity.id
_entity.type
_entity.pdbx_description
1 polymer ?
#
loop_
_entity_poly.entity_id
_entity_poly.type
_entity_poly.pdbx_seq_one_letter_code
_entity_poly.pdbx_strand_id
1 'polypeptide(L)'
;MMQSSVFAEIQRKFLSSRSPYRDLAWSLLLWGVALTLLTSGLDQLPLRDWDEGTVAQVAREIWQYPDAWLHPTLHGQPYLNKPPLLHNLIALSYHSFGIANEASARLPGAILTATSVPLLYYLGRELWPHRAAAIWSSIVYLTWLPVVRYGRLAMLDGTILCFWLLWMLCLLRTRRNLRYALGVGIAFSLVGLTKGIMLAVLFGAISLGFLLWDTPRLLTHPWFWLGITLGAIPLGAWYLAQWTYYGQTFLIENLLNQSAHRVWQAVENNSGPPWYYLLELLKYGFPALIFVPAALKRVWQEQNLSWARLLLVWSGGYLAAISLMGTKLPWYILPLYPPLALAVGVILADIWQQFQHQGHPSRDPRPRYRQGWLWGFIVMALVAWAGAAIGATSVLESGVLDPEKAHLTVTLLAAAMTFTMTANLIPQRNPNMPIVLFWGWFITLLLFVNSWDWVWELNEDYPVKPVATMIRDETQGQPIYTSHPYDRPSLNFYANRPVISADPHQLYQQWHSNEPICLLLDYDSFDQLNLDPEAIVARQLDWLLLCHAGQGTIGIPTRYPGWGLPPS
;
A
#
# COMPACT_ATOMS: atom_id res chain seq x y z
N MET A 1 -8.47 41.18 20.49
CA MET A 1 -7.64 40.49 21.52
C MET A 1 -8.41 39.49 22.41
N MET A 2 -9.64 39.76 22.84
CA MET A 2 -10.42 38.85 23.71
C MET A 2 -10.89 37.56 23.03
N GLN A 3 -11.21 37.53 21.75
CA GLN A 3 -11.64 36.33 21.04
C GLN A 3 -10.51 35.31 20.83
N SER A 4 -9.26 35.77 20.73
CA SER A 4 -8.09 34.85 20.60
C SER A 4 -7.76 34.07 21.88
N SER A 5 -8.07 34.63 23.06
CA SER A 5 -7.81 34.00 24.36
C SER A 5 -8.82 32.90 24.69
N VAL A 6 -10.09 33.09 24.36
CA VAL A 6 -11.16 32.11 24.58
C VAL A 6 -10.97 30.88 23.67
N PHE A 7 -10.62 31.12 22.41
CA PHE A 7 -10.34 30.01 21.46
C PHE A 7 -9.11 29.20 21.87
N ALA A 8 -8.05 29.85 22.34
CA ALA A 8 -6.85 29.20 22.86
C ALA A 8 -7.14 28.41 24.16
N GLU A 9 -8.01 28.90 25.02
CA GLU A 9 -8.39 28.21 26.26
C GLU A 9 -9.28 26.99 26.01
N ILE A 10 -10.23 27.11 25.07
CA ILE A 10 -11.06 25.98 24.59
C ILE A 10 -10.16 24.92 23.97
N GLN A 11 -9.24 25.30 23.08
CA GLN A 11 -8.28 24.40 22.46
C GLN A 11 -7.38 23.70 23.51
N ARG A 12 -6.90 24.45 24.51
CA ARG A 12 -6.07 23.90 25.60
C ARG A 12 -6.83 22.87 26.44
N LYS A 13 -8.07 23.16 26.83
CA LYS A 13 -8.95 22.21 27.55
C LYS A 13 -9.27 20.99 26.68
N PHE A 14 -9.45 21.19 25.37
CA PHE A 14 -9.77 20.12 24.43
C PHE A 14 -8.60 19.13 24.23
N LEU A 15 -7.37 19.61 24.22
CA LEU A 15 -6.17 18.78 24.01
C LEU A 15 -5.61 18.14 25.29
N SER A 16 -5.80 18.75 26.48
CA SER A 16 -5.16 18.31 27.72
C SER A 16 -5.98 17.32 28.56
N SER A 17 -7.32 17.27 28.43
CA SER A 17 -8.14 16.40 29.29
C SER A 17 -8.09 14.93 28.84
N ARG A 18 -7.96 13.99 29.79
CA ARG A 18 -8.09 12.53 29.55
C ARG A 18 -9.56 12.11 29.38
N SER A 19 -10.26 12.65 28.39
CA SER A 19 -11.64 12.26 28.10
C SER A 19 -11.67 11.21 26.98
N PRO A 20 -12.21 10.01 27.21
CA PRO A 20 -12.31 8.96 26.18
C PRO A 20 -13.19 9.40 24.99
N TYR A 21 -14.22 10.21 25.23
CA TYR A 21 -15.08 10.77 24.17
C TYR A 21 -14.30 11.66 23.20
N ARG A 22 -13.32 12.42 23.68
CA ARG A 22 -12.47 13.25 22.83
C ARG A 22 -11.46 12.43 22.03
N ASP A 23 -10.94 11.34 22.62
CA ASP A 23 -10.06 10.43 21.88
C ASP A 23 -10.85 9.70 20.80
N LEU A 24 -12.10 9.33 21.07
CA LEU A 24 -13.01 8.76 20.05
C LEU A 24 -13.32 9.79 18.95
N ALA A 25 -13.64 11.04 19.30
CA ALA A 25 -13.93 12.09 18.31
C ALA A 25 -12.73 12.33 17.38
N TRP A 26 -11.51 12.42 17.91
CA TRP A 26 -10.31 12.57 17.10
C TRP A 26 -10.04 11.34 16.23
N SER A 27 -10.23 10.15 16.76
CA SER A 27 -10.03 8.92 15.98
C SER A 27 -11.02 8.82 14.82
N LEU A 28 -12.29 9.17 15.03
CA LEU A 28 -13.30 9.19 13.97
C LEU A 28 -13.03 10.28 12.92
N LEU A 29 -12.61 11.49 13.36
CA LEU A 29 -12.23 12.55 12.43
C LEU A 29 -11.04 12.13 11.56
N LEU A 30 -9.96 11.62 12.17
CA LEU A 30 -8.78 11.15 11.46
C LEU A 30 -9.12 9.99 10.52
N TRP A 31 -10.00 9.08 10.93
CA TRP A 31 -10.47 7.99 10.09
C TRP A 31 -11.27 8.50 8.89
N GLY A 32 -12.20 9.45 9.10
CA GLY A 32 -12.97 10.06 8.02
C GLY A 32 -12.08 10.77 6.99
N VAL A 33 -11.10 11.55 7.47
CA VAL A 33 -10.10 12.21 6.60
C VAL A 33 -9.27 11.17 5.83
N ALA A 34 -8.85 10.09 6.50
CA ALA A 34 -8.11 9.01 5.86
C ALA A 34 -8.95 8.26 4.81
N LEU A 35 -10.22 7.95 5.12
CA LEU A 35 -11.13 7.35 4.15
C LEU A 35 -11.29 8.23 2.91
N THR A 36 -11.52 9.54 3.08
CA THR A 36 -11.65 10.47 1.95
C THR A 36 -10.44 10.38 1.01
N LEU A 37 -9.21 10.39 1.55
CA LEU A 37 -8.01 10.33 0.71
C LEU A 37 -7.78 8.94 0.08
N LEU A 38 -8.04 7.88 0.85
CA LEU A 38 -7.69 6.52 0.43
C LEU A 38 -8.76 5.86 -0.45
N THR A 39 -10.01 6.31 -0.40
CA THR A 39 -11.09 5.72 -1.22
C THR A 39 -11.54 6.59 -2.40
N SER A 40 -11.01 7.82 -2.55
CA SER A 40 -11.34 8.68 -3.69
C SER A 40 -10.74 8.13 -4.99
N GLY A 41 -11.54 8.00 -6.07
CA GLY A 41 -11.07 7.64 -7.41
C GLY A 41 -10.42 6.25 -7.53
N LEU A 42 -10.92 5.24 -6.80
CA LEU A 42 -10.37 3.88 -6.85
C LEU A 42 -10.63 3.16 -8.17
N ASP A 43 -11.65 3.58 -8.91
CA ASP A 43 -12.12 3.00 -10.18
C ASP A 43 -11.52 3.65 -11.43
N GLN A 44 -10.81 4.77 -11.28
CA GLN A 44 -10.35 5.58 -12.41
C GLN A 44 -9.27 4.90 -13.26
N LEU A 45 -8.38 4.13 -12.62
CA LEU A 45 -7.26 3.48 -13.30
C LEU A 45 -7.38 1.97 -13.28
N PRO A 46 -6.97 1.29 -14.37
CA PRO A 46 -6.89 -0.17 -14.41
C PRO A 46 -6.09 -0.75 -13.23
N LEU A 47 -6.31 -2.03 -12.97
CA LEU A 47 -5.47 -2.78 -12.03
C LEU A 47 -4.04 -2.88 -12.60
N ARG A 48 -3.06 -2.67 -11.74
CA ARG A 48 -1.65 -2.87 -12.03
C ARG A 48 -1.36 -4.36 -12.23
N ASP A 49 -0.43 -4.66 -13.14
CA ASP A 49 0.02 -6.05 -13.35
C ASP A 49 0.66 -6.64 -12.08
N TRP A 50 0.78 -7.96 -12.05
CA TRP A 50 1.38 -8.79 -11.00
C TRP A 50 0.70 -8.65 -9.64
N ASP A 51 0.90 -7.52 -8.97
CA ASP A 51 0.46 -7.34 -7.59
C ASP A 51 -1.06 -7.21 -7.46
N GLU A 52 -1.71 -6.32 -8.25
CA GLU A 52 -3.16 -6.13 -8.18
C GLU A 52 -3.91 -7.14 -9.03
N GLY A 53 -3.47 -7.38 -10.28
CA GLY A 53 -4.14 -8.29 -11.21
C GLY A 53 -4.21 -9.71 -10.67
N THR A 54 -3.11 -10.23 -10.12
CA THR A 54 -3.07 -11.56 -9.48
C THR A 54 -3.99 -11.62 -8.27
N VAL A 55 -3.89 -10.63 -7.37
CA VAL A 55 -4.71 -10.60 -6.14
C VAL A 55 -6.21 -10.51 -6.48
N ALA A 56 -6.57 -9.67 -7.45
CA ALA A 56 -7.94 -9.50 -7.91
C ALA A 56 -8.49 -10.76 -8.57
N GLN A 57 -7.67 -11.47 -9.38
CA GLN A 57 -8.09 -12.71 -10.03
C GLN A 57 -8.30 -13.85 -9.03
N VAL A 58 -7.37 -14.04 -8.08
CA VAL A 58 -7.54 -15.03 -6.99
C VAL A 58 -8.82 -14.74 -6.20
N ALA A 59 -9.06 -13.46 -5.87
CA ALA A 59 -10.27 -13.06 -5.16
C ALA A 59 -11.56 -13.30 -5.99
N ARG A 60 -11.49 -13.16 -7.31
CA ARG A 60 -12.61 -13.48 -8.21
C ARG A 60 -12.93 -14.96 -8.18
N GLU A 61 -11.92 -15.83 -8.22
CA GLU A 61 -12.12 -17.28 -8.13
C GLU A 61 -12.69 -17.70 -6.77
N ILE A 62 -12.23 -17.09 -5.68
CA ILE A 62 -12.80 -17.27 -4.35
C ILE A 62 -14.28 -16.87 -4.33
N TRP A 63 -14.66 -15.76 -4.98
CA TRP A 63 -16.05 -15.31 -5.07
C TRP A 63 -16.93 -16.26 -5.89
N GLN A 64 -16.38 -16.83 -6.96
CA GLN A 64 -17.11 -17.74 -7.85
C GLN A 64 -17.23 -19.17 -7.30
N TYR A 65 -16.24 -19.63 -6.54
CA TYR A 65 -16.14 -21.01 -6.05
C TYR A 65 -16.01 -21.05 -4.53
N PRO A 66 -17.04 -21.52 -3.79
CA PRO A 66 -17.03 -21.53 -2.32
C PRO A 66 -15.85 -22.30 -1.70
N ASP A 67 -15.39 -23.37 -2.32
CA ASP A 67 -14.26 -24.17 -1.81
C ASP A 67 -12.92 -23.40 -1.85
N ALA A 68 -12.79 -22.40 -2.72
CA ALA A 68 -11.60 -21.57 -2.84
C ALA A 68 -11.36 -20.62 -1.64
N TRP A 69 -12.33 -20.43 -0.73
CA TRP A 69 -12.14 -19.65 0.49
C TRP A 69 -11.01 -20.16 1.37
N LEU A 70 -10.86 -21.46 1.48
CA LEU A 70 -9.80 -22.10 2.26
C LEU A 70 -8.59 -22.45 1.39
N HIS A 71 -8.83 -22.89 0.15
CA HIS A 71 -7.83 -23.36 -0.81
C HIS A 71 -7.90 -22.50 -2.08
N PRO A 72 -7.32 -21.27 -2.05
CA PRO A 72 -7.41 -20.37 -3.19
C PRO A 72 -6.77 -20.92 -4.45
N THR A 73 -7.33 -20.55 -5.58
CA THR A 73 -6.84 -20.93 -6.92
C THR A 73 -6.50 -19.69 -7.75
N LEU A 74 -5.68 -19.89 -8.76
CA LEU A 74 -5.39 -18.93 -9.82
C LEU A 74 -5.47 -19.67 -11.16
N HIS A 75 -6.40 -19.29 -12.01
CA HIS A 75 -6.71 -19.98 -13.27
C HIS A 75 -6.99 -21.47 -13.09
N GLY A 76 -7.72 -21.81 -12.00
CA GLY A 76 -8.06 -23.19 -11.65
C GLY A 76 -6.92 -24.02 -11.06
N GLN A 77 -5.70 -23.46 -10.95
CA GLN A 77 -4.56 -24.12 -10.32
C GLN A 77 -4.41 -23.66 -8.85
N PRO A 78 -3.88 -24.52 -7.95
CA PRO A 78 -3.67 -24.13 -6.56
C PRO A 78 -2.79 -22.89 -6.42
N TYR A 79 -3.26 -21.87 -5.72
CA TYR A 79 -2.51 -20.66 -5.42
C TYR A 79 -1.86 -20.75 -4.04
N LEU A 80 -0.58 -21.16 -4.02
CA LEU A 80 0.18 -21.41 -2.79
C LEU A 80 1.09 -20.25 -2.37
N ASN A 81 1.15 -19.18 -3.18
CA ASN A 81 2.12 -18.11 -3.00
C ASN A 81 1.86 -17.24 -1.76
N LYS A 82 0.60 -16.92 -1.48
CA LYS A 82 0.22 -16.04 -0.36
C LYS A 82 -1.01 -16.58 0.37
N PRO A 83 -1.08 -16.36 1.70
CA PRO A 83 -2.27 -16.66 2.48
C PRO A 83 -3.49 -15.82 2.05
N PRO A 84 -4.73 -16.31 2.31
CA PRO A 84 -5.93 -15.82 1.62
C PRO A 84 -6.62 -14.61 2.24
N LEU A 85 -6.17 -14.06 3.39
CA LEU A 85 -6.99 -13.11 4.14
C LEU A 85 -7.44 -11.90 3.32
N LEU A 86 -6.51 -11.24 2.61
CA LEU A 86 -6.90 -10.09 1.77
C LEU A 86 -7.74 -10.53 0.56
N HIS A 87 -7.40 -11.66 -0.07
CA HIS A 87 -8.16 -12.20 -1.19
C HIS A 87 -9.62 -12.49 -0.78
N ASN A 88 -9.83 -13.08 0.41
CA ASN A 88 -11.15 -13.33 0.97
C ASN A 88 -11.92 -12.02 1.26
N LEU A 89 -11.25 -10.98 1.78
CA LEU A 89 -11.87 -9.68 1.99
C LEU A 89 -12.27 -9.00 0.66
N ILE A 90 -11.47 -9.16 -0.39
CA ILE A 90 -11.80 -8.67 -1.72
C ILE A 90 -12.95 -9.49 -2.33
N ALA A 91 -12.96 -10.82 -2.18
CA ALA A 91 -14.06 -11.67 -2.61
C ALA A 91 -15.39 -11.28 -1.91
N LEU A 92 -15.32 -10.95 -0.61
CA LEU A 92 -16.47 -10.42 0.13
C LEU A 92 -16.93 -9.06 -0.41
N SER A 93 -15.98 -8.19 -0.81
CA SER A 93 -16.29 -6.93 -1.49
C SER A 93 -17.00 -7.19 -2.83
N TYR A 94 -16.48 -8.09 -3.66
CA TYR A 94 -17.14 -8.49 -4.90
C TYR A 94 -18.55 -9.02 -4.69
N HIS A 95 -18.73 -9.86 -3.67
CA HIS A 95 -20.04 -10.37 -3.30
C HIS A 95 -20.99 -9.24 -2.89
N SER A 96 -20.52 -8.27 -2.12
CA SER A 96 -21.34 -7.16 -1.60
C SER A 96 -21.78 -6.18 -2.68
N PHE A 97 -20.93 -5.96 -3.70
CA PHE A 97 -21.20 -5.05 -4.82
C PHE A 97 -21.77 -5.77 -6.05
N GLY A 98 -21.73 -7.10 -6.09
CA GLY A 98 -22.15 -7.89 -7.24
C GLY A 98 -21.25 -7.78 -8.47
N ILE A 99 -20.05 -7.17 -8.33
CA ILE A 99 -19.15 -6.90 -9.43
C ILE A 99 -17.68 -6.99 -9.00
N ALA A 100 -16.85 -7.60 -9.86
CA ALA A 100 -15.40 -7.63 -9.73
C ALA A 100 -14.77 -6.57 -10.64
N ASN A 101 -14.46 -5.41 -10.07
CA ASN A 101 -13.81 -4.29 -10.76
C ASN A 101 -12.71 -3.67 -9.87
N GLU A 102 -12.10 -2.59 -10.34
CA GLU A 102 -11.01 -1.89 -9.68
C GLU A 102 -11.41 -1.39 -8.28
N ALA A 103 -12.57 -0.72 -8.19
CA ALA A 103 -13.04 -0.16 -6.93
C ALA A 103 -13.28 -1.25 -5.89
N SER A 104 -14.01 -2.31 -6.27
CA SER A 104 -14.32 -3.42 -5.35
C SER A 104 -13.09 -4.24 -4.98
N ALA A 105 -12.06 -4.30 -5.85
CA ALA A 105 -10.78 -4.93 -5.54
C ALA A 105 -9.94 -4.10 -4.54
N ARG A 106 -9.87 -2.79 -4.73
CA ARG A 106 -9.03 -1.87 -3.94
C ARG A 106 -9.64 -1.49 -2.59
N LEU A 107 -10.97 -1.47 -2.50
CA LEU A 107 -11.70 -0.95 -1.33
C LEU A 107 -11.32 -1.60 0.00
N PRO A 108 -11.20 -2.93 0.15
CA PRO A 108 -10.83 -3.55 1.43
C PRO A 108 -9.45 -3.13 1.93
N GLY A 109 -8.45 -3.10 1.05
CA GLY A 109 -7.10 -2.61 1.36
C GLY A 109 -7.10 -1.14 1.77
N ALA A 110 -7.83 -0.29 1.05
CA ALA A 110 -7.98 1.13 1.33
C ALA A 110 -8.63 1.40 2.70
N ILE A 111 -9.72 0.68 3.05
CA ILE A 111 -10.37 0.79 4.36
C ILE A 111 -9.45 0.35 5.50
N LEU A 112 -8.73 -0.76 5.34
CA LEU A 112 -7.79 -1.24 6.35
C LEU A 112 -6.61 -0.26 6.53
N THR A 113 -6.08 0.26 5.43
CA THR A 113 -5.05 1.31 5.50
C THR A 113 -5.58 2.58 6.15
N ALA A 114 -6.81 3.02 5.85
CA ALA A 114 -7.45 4.14 6.54
C ALA A 114 -7.59 3.88 8.05
N THR A 115 -7.93 2.64 8.44
CA THR A 115 -8.07 2.24 9.85
C THR A 115 -6.73 2.23 10.59
N SER A 116 -5.61 2.10 9.89
CA SER A 116 -4.28 2.21 10.48
C SER A 116 -4.00 3.61 11.07
N VAL A 117 -4.64 4.67 10.54
CA VAL A 117 -4.44 6.06 11.00
C VAL A 117 -4.97 6.28 12.43
N PRO A 118 -6.22 5.94 12.79
CA PRO A 118 -6.66 6.00 14.18
C PRO A 118 -5.94 5.00 15.10
N LEU A 119 -5.48 3.85 14.59
CA LEU A 119 -4.63 2.94 15.38
C LEU A 119 -3.31 3.60 15.76
N LEU A 120 -2.67 4.33 14.84
CA LEU A 120 -1.46 5.12 15.14
C LEU A 120 -1.76 6.25 16.12
N TYR A 121 -2.92 6.90 16.02
CA TYR A 121 -3.36 7.87 17.02
C TYR A 121 -3.42 7.24 18.42
N TYR A 122 -4.09 6.11 18.58
CA TYR A 122 -4.17 5.42 19.87
C TYR A 122 -2.79 4.93 20.35
N LEU A 123 -1.93 4.49 19.45
CA LEU A 123 -0.55 4.15 19.78
C LEU A 123 0.21 5.36 20.35
N GLY A 124 0.10 6.52 19.71
CA GLY A 124 0.65 7.77 20.21
C GLY A 124 0.06 8.18 21.58
N ARG A 125 -1.24 7.91 21.83
CA ARG A 125 -1.88 8.13 23.13
C ARG A 125 -1.37 7.20 24.24
N GLU A 126 -0.90 6.02 23.88
CA GLU A 126 -0.22 5.13 24.86
C GLU A 126 1.20 5.62 25.19
N LEU A 127 1.87 6.28 24.24
CA LEU A 127 3.24 6.77 24.41
C LEU A 127 3.30 8.14 25.11
N TRP A 128 2.33 9.03 24.84
CA TRP A 128 2.33 10.39 25.38
C TRP A 128 1.01 10.80 26.04
N PRO A 129 1.09 11.56 27.15
CA PRO A 129 -0.11 12.05 27.84
C PRO A 129 -0.89 13.10 27.02
N HIS A 130 -0.20 13.88 26.18
CA HIS A 130 -0.82 14.93 25.39
C HIS A 130 -1.21 14.44 23.99
N ARG A 131 -2.41 14.86 23.51
CA ARG A 131 -2.95 14.46 22.21
C ARG A 131 -2.17 15.01 21.03
N ALA A 132 -1.52 16.17 21.19
CA ALA A 132 -0.88 16.88 20.08
C ALA A 132 0.11 15.97 19.32
N ALA A 133 0.98 15.25 20.04
CA ALA A 133 1.92 14.33 19.40
C ALA A 133 1.21 13.21 18.63
N ALA A 134 0.14 12.61 19.21
CA ALA A 134 -0.63 11.55 18.56
C ALA A 134 -1.37 12.05 17.30
N ILE A 135 -1.96 13.26 17.36
CA ILE A 135 -2.65 13.89 16.21
C ILE A 135 -1.64 14.15 15.09
N TRP A 136 -0.53 14.83 15.40
CA TRP A 136 0.49 15.15 14.40
C TRP A 136 1.12 13.89 13.80
N SER A 137 1.39 12.86 14.62
CA SER A 137 1.87 11.57 14.11
C SER A 137 0.92 10.96 13.09
N SER A 138 -0.39 10.99 13.36
CA SER A 138 -1.40 10.44 12.45
C SER A 138 -1.52 11.23 11.16
N ILE A 139 -1.44 12.57 11.23
CA ILE A 139 -1.48 13.45 10.06
C ILE A 139 -0.23 13.23 9.20
N VAL A 140 0.96 13.22 9.80
CA VAL A 140 2.23 12.93 9.10
C VAL A 140 2.19 11.57 8.43
N TYR A 141 1.70 10.54 9.12
CA TYR A 141 1.58 9.20 8.60
C TYR A 141 0.65 9.12 7.39
N LEU A 142 -0.55 9.72 7.50
CA LEU A 142 -1.53 9.75 6.42
C LEU A 142 -1.02 10.50 5.18
N THR A 143 -0.15 11.50 5.37
CA THR A 143 0.32 12.35 4.27
C THR A 143 1.65 11.89 3.66
N TRP A 144 2.16 10.72 3.99
CA TRP A 144 3.28 10.13 3.26
C TRP A 144 2.82 9.46 1.98
N LEU A 145 3.38 9.89 0.85
CA LEU A 145 2.99 9.41 -0.48
C LEU A 145 3.00 7.88 -0.61
N PRO A 146 4.02 7.12 -0.13
CA PRO A 146 3.98 5.67 -0.23
C PRO A 146 2.84 5.02 0.58
N VAL A 147 2.49 5.56 1.75
CA VAL A 147 1.36 5.07 2.55
C VAL A 147 0.04 5.26 1.79
N VAL A 148 -0.14 6.45 1.20
CA VAL A 148 -1.33 6.75 0.40
C VAL A 148 -1.38 5.86 -0.84
N ARG A 149 -0.30 5.80 -1.61
CA ARG A 149 -0.24 5.09 -2.87
C ARG A 149 -0.44 3.59 -2.71
N TYR A 150 0.41 2.92 -1.94
CA TYR A 150 0.31 1.46 -1.74
C TYR A 150 -0.89 1.06 -0.87
N GLY A 151 -1.38 1.96 -0.04
CA GLY A 151 -2.59 1.74 0.76
C GLY A 151 -3.89 1.74 -0.05
N ARG A 152 -3.88 2.28 -1.26
CA ARG A 152 -5.03 2.34 -2.19
C ARG A 152 -5.06 1.18 -3.17
N LEU A 153 -3.90 0.55 -3.43
CA LEU A 153 -3.79 -0.57 -4.35
C LEU A 153 -4.36 -1.85 -3.73
N ALA A 154 -4.85 -2.76 -4.57
CA ALA A 154 -5.28 -4.09 -4.16
C ALA A 154 -4.07 -4.98 -3.82
N MET A 155 -3.21 -4.47 -2.93
CA MET A 155 -1.95 -5.09 -2.51
C MET A 155 -1.98 -5.44 -1.01
N LEU A 156 -1.23 -6.47 -0.65
CA LEU A 156 -1.15 -6.96 0.73
C LEU A 156 -0.52 -5.94 1.69
N ASP A 157 0.34 -5.06 1.20
CA ASP A 157 1.24 -4.22 1.98
C ASP A 157 0.54 -3.11 2.76
N GLY A 158 -0.45 -2.44 2.17
CA GLY A 158 -1.28 -1.46 2.86
C GLY A 158 -2.05 -2.07 4.03
N THR A 159 -2.60 -3.27 3.82
CA THR A 159 -3.34 -4.04 4.83
C THR A 159 -2.47 -4.40 6.04
N ILE A 160 -1.22 -4.77 5.80
CA ILE A 160 -0.24 -5.09 6.86
C ILE A 160 -0.05 -3.94 7.85
N LEU A 161 -0.08 -2.69 7.39
CA LEU A 161 0.08 -1.52 8.27
C LEU A 161 -0.99 -1.47 9.37
N CYS A 162 -2.25 -1.80 9.01
CA CYS A 162 -3.34 -1.86 9.98
C CYS A 162 -3.07 -2.92 11.07
N PHE A 163 -2.71 -4.13 10.65
CA PHE A 163 -2.50 -5.24 11.58
C PHE A 163 -1.23 -5.07 12.40
N TRP A 164 -0.19 -4.50 11.83
CA TRP A 164 1.04 -4.17 12.56
C TRP A 164 0.82 -3.10 13.62
N LEU A 165 0.05 -2.06 13.34
CA LEU A 165 -0.29 -1.02 14.31
C LEU A 165 -1.23 -1.54 15.40
N LEU A 166 -2.17 -2.43 15.07
CA LEU A 166 -2.98 -3.15 16.05
C LEU A 166 -2.10 -3.99 16.99
N TRP A 167 -1.14 -4.72 16.41
CA TRP A 167 -0.16 -5.49 17.18
C TRP A 167 0.60 -4.61 18.20
N MET A 168 1.21 -3.52 17.71
CA MET A 168 1.99 -2.62 18.56
C MET A 168 1.14 -1.96 19.64
N LEU A 169 -0.08 -1.58 19.32
CA LEU A 169 -1.03 -1.03 20.30
C LEU A 169 -1.37 -2.06 21.39
N CYS A 170 -1.69 -3.29 21.00
CA CYS A 170 -1.96 -4.38 21.92
C CYS A 170 -0.71 -4.70 22.77
N LEU A 171 0.48 -4.73 22.18
CA LEU A 171 1.74 -4.97 22.87
C LEU A 171 1.99 -3.94 23.98
N LEU A 172 1.82 -2.65 23.69
CA LEU A 172 1.97 -1.60 24.70
C LEU A 172 0.92 -1.70 25.81
N ARG A 173 -0.32 -2.02 25.47
CA ARG A 173 -1.41 -2.20 26.45
C ARG A 173 -1.23 -3.44 27.32
N THR A 174 -0.59 -4.49 26.81
CA THR A 174 -0.29 -5.71 27.58
C THR A 174 0.54 -5.41 28.82
N ARG A 175 1.37 -4.38 28.81
CA ARG A 175 2.15 -3.93 29.98
C ARG A 175 1.28 -3.52 31.19
N ARG A 176 0.01 -3.14 30.93
CA ARG A 176 -0.95 -2.74 31.98
C ARG A 176 -2.04 -3.78 32.19
N ASN A 177 -2.41 -4.52 31.15
CA ASN A 177 -3.47 -5.53 31.20
C ASN A 177 -3.14 -6.69 30.25
N LEU A 178 -2.80 -7.84 30.84
CA LEU A 178 -2.38 -9.04 30.12
C LEU A 178 -3.41 -9.59 29.11
N ARG A 179 -4.69 -9.20 29.23
CA ARG A 179 -5.72 -9.60 28.24
C ARG A 179 -5.39 -9.14 26.84
N TYR A 180 -4.65 -8.04 26.69
CA TYR A 180 -4.19 -7.56 25.38
C TYR A 180 -3.15 -8.46 24.71
N ALA A 181 -2.55 -9.43 25.44
CA ALA A 181 -1.69 -10.45 24.83
C ALA A 181 -2.45 -11.31 23.80
N LEU A 182 -3.74 -11.57 24.03
CA LEU A 182 -4.61 -12.19 23.03
C LEU A 182 -4.69 -11.33 21.76
N GLY A 183 -4.80 -10.01 21.90
CA GLY A 183 -4.80 -9.08 20.77
C GLY A 183 -3.47 -9.08 20.00
N VAL A 184 -2.33 -9.26 20.67
CA VAL A 184 -1.02 -9.46 20.01
C VAL A 184 -1.03 -10.73 19.17
N GLY A 185 -1.52 -11.86 19.71
CA GLY A 185 -1.64 -13.13 18.99
C GLY A 185 -2.61 -13.06 17.81
N ILE A 186 -3.76 -12.40 17.97
CA ILE A 186 -4.71 -12.16 16.86
C ILE A 186 -4.04 -11.35 15.75
N ALA A 187 -3.35 -10.25 16.09
CA ALA A 187 -2.65 -9.44 15.12
C ALA A 187 -1.49 -10.21 14.43
N PHE A 188 -0.80 -11.10 15.16
CA PHE A 188 0.16 -12.05 14.59
C PHE A 188 -0.50 -12.93 13.53
N SER A 189 -1.67 -13.50 13.82
CA SER A 189 -2.45 -14.29 12.87
C SER A 189 -2.87 -13.47 11.66
N LEU A 190 -3.36 -12.25 11.84
CA LEU A 190 -3.80 -11.38 10.75
C LEU A 190 -2.64 -11.01 9.81
N VAL A 191 -1.45 -10.69 10.35
CA VAL A 191 -0.24 -10.45 9.55
C VAL A 191 0.16 -11.72 8.79
N GLY A 192 0.21 -12.86 9.50
CA GLY A 192 0.60 -14.14 8.91
C GLY A 192 -0.37 -14.62 7.83
N LEU A 193 -1.68 -14.46 8.02
CA LEU A 193 -2.73 -14.79 7.05
C LEU A 193 -2.83 -13.80 5.87
N THR A 194 -2.18 -12.63 5.97
CA THR A 194 -2.14 -11.67 4.86
C THR A 194 -0.92 -11.89 3.99
N LYS A 195 0.28 -11.92 4.55
CA LYS A 195 1.54 -11.89 3.76
C LYS A 195 2.47 -13.07 4.02
N GLY A 196 2.14 -13.91 5.00
CA GLY A 196 2.90 -15.10 5.37
C GLY A 196 3.63 -14.98 6.70
N ILE A 197 4.05 -16.14 7.21
CA ILE A 197 4.59 -16.26 8.57
C ILE A 197 5.92 -15.53 8.77
N MET A 198 6.77 -15.41 7.75
CA MET A 198 8.09 -14.76 7.86
C MET A 198 8.01 -13.30 8.28
N LEU A 199 7.03 -12.55 7.74
CA LEU A 199 6.83 -11.17 8.15
C LEU A 199 6.31 -11.08 9.60
N ALA A 200 5.42 -12.00 9.99
CA ALA A 200 4.94 -12.07 11.36
C ALA A 200 6.08 -12.41 12.35
N VAL A 201 7.01 -13.30 11.96
CA VAL A 201 8.22 -13.61 12.75
C VAL A 201 9.14 -12.39 12.85
N LEU A 202 9.37 -11.64 11.77
CA LEU A 202 10.16 -10.40 11.80
C LEU A 202 9.55 -9.38 12.77
N PHE A 203 8.22 -9.19 12.72
CA PHE A 203 7.52 -8.29 13.64
C PHE A 203 7.57 -8.81 15.07
N GLY A 204 7.54 -10.12 15.26
CA GLY A 204 7.77 -10.77 16.55
C GLY A 204 9.16 -10.48 17.10
N ALA A 205 10.19 -10.60 16.27
CA ALA A 205 11.58 -10.30 16.65
C ALA A 205 11.77 -8.83 17.06
N ILE A 206 11.17 -7.88 16.33
CA ILE A 206 11.19 -6.46 16.69
C ILE A 206 10.48 -6.23 18.02
N SER A 207 9.31 -6.85 18.21
CA SER A 207 8.56 -6.77 19.48
C SER A 207 9.35 -7.33 20.64
N LEU A 208 10.00 -8.48 20.44
CA LEU A 208 10.87 -9.12 21.44
C LEU A 208 12.06 -8.22 21.79
N GLY A 209 12.74 -7.65 20.79
CA GLY A 209 13.85 -6.72 21.00
C GLY A 209 13.42 -5.50 21.83
N PHE A 210 12.25 -4.94 21.56
CA PHE A 210 11.69 -3.86 22.36
C PHE A 210 11.40 -4.31 23.81
N LEU A 211 10.74 -5.44 24.01
CA LEU A 211 10.40 -5.94 25.35
C LEU A 211 11.64 -6.30 26.17
N LEU A 212 12.66 -6.88 25.55
CA LEU A 212 13.95 -7.18 26.22
C LEU A 212 14.62 -5.92 26.75
N TRP A 213 14.54 -4.83 26.02
CA TRP A 213 15.14 -3.55 26.44
C TRP A 213 14.27 -2.75 27.40
N ASP A 214 12.94 -2.77 27.24
CA ASP A 214 12.03 -1.89 27.97
C ASP A 214 11.31 -2.58 29.14
N THR A 215 10.76 -3.76 28.91
CA THR A 215 9.88 -4.45 29.89
C THR A 215 10.13 -5.97 29.91
N PRO A 216 11.36 -6.43 30.24
CA PRO A 216 11.72 -7.85 30.15
C PRO A 216 10.88 -8.76 31.07
N ARG A 217 10.35 -8.22 32.17
CA ARG A 217 9.47 -8.96 33.10
C ARG A 217 8.20 -9.50 32.43
N LEU A 218 7.73 -8.87 31.33
CA LEU A 218 6.56 -9.36 30.62
C LEU A 218 6.83 -10.71 29.95
N LEU A 219 8.07 -10.94 29.51
CA LEU A 219 8.49 -12.18 28.84
C LEU A 219 8.52 -13.40 29.78
N THR A 220 8.64 -13.19 31.08
CA THR A 220 8.60 -14.26 32.08
C THR A 220 7.18 -14.62 32.54
N HIS A 221 6.17 -13.88 32.07
CA HIS A 221 4.80 -14.07 32.52
C HIS A 221 4.07 -15.12 31.66
N PRO A 222 3.62 -16.27 32.20
CA PRO A 222 3.03 -17.35 31.41
C PRO A 222 1.74 -16.94 30.69
N TRP A 223 0.92 -16.10 31.27
CA TRP A 223 -0.31 -15.59 30.66
C TRP A 223 -0.06 -14.70 29.42
N PHE A 224 1.11 -14.09 29.31
CA PHE A 224 1.52 -13.35 28.13
C PHE A 224 1.64 -14.31 26.94
N TRP A 225 2.37 -15.40 27.10
CA TRP A 225 2.56 -16.41 26.05
C TRP A 225 1.28 -17.16 25.74
N LEU A 226 0.49 -17.51 26.77
CA LEU A 226 -0.80 -18.15 26.57
C LEU A 226 -1.73 -17.27 25.71
N GLY A 227 -1.81 -15.97 26.00
CA GLY A 227 -2.62 -15.04 25.20
C GLY A 227 -2.16 -14.97 23.73
N ILE A 228 -0.85 -14.89 23.49
CA ILE A 228 -0.29 -14.90 22.13
C ILE A 228 -0.60 -16.22 21.42
N THR A 229 -0.38 -17.36 22.08
CA THR A 229 -0.62 -18.68 21.50
C THR A 229 -2.09 -18.87 21.13
N LEU A 230 -3.02 -18.50 22.01
CA LEU A 230 -4.46 -18.58 21.74
C LEU A 230 -4.86 -17.69 20.56
N GLY A 231 -4.31 -16.48 20.47
CA GLY A 231 -4.57 -15.58 19.35
C GLY A 231 -3.93 -16.03 18.04
N ALA A 232 -2.86 -16.85 18.09
CA ALA A 232 -2.18 -17.40 16.93
C ALA A 232 -2.86 -18.65 16.34
N ILE A 233 -3.88 -19.21 17.03
CA ILE A 233 -4.59 -20.42 16.57
C ILE A 233 -5.12 -20.30 15.12
N PRO A 234 -5.75 -19.20 14.67
CA PRO A 234 -6.27 -19.11 13.30
C PRO A 234 -5.18 -19.29 12.23
N LEU A 235 -3.99 -18.71 12.44
CA LEU A 235 -2.87 -18.88 11.54
C LEU A 235 -2.39 -20.35 11.53
N GLY A 236 -2.20 -20.93 12.71
CA GLY A 236 -1.79 -22.34 12.84
C GLY A 236 -2.79 -23.31 12.20
N ALA A 237 -4.08 -23.08 12.40
CA ALA A 237 -5.14 -23.87 11.81
C ALA A 237 -5.14 -23.80 10.27
N TRP A 238 -4.93 -22.61 9.70
CA TRP A 238 -4.83 -22.46 8.25
C TRP A 238 -3.59 -23.20 7.68
N TYR A 239 -2.42 -23.03 8.29
CA TYR A 239 -1.21 -23.74 7.86
C TYR A 239 -1.37 -25.26 7.95
N LEU A 240 -2.03 -25.74 9.02
CA LEU A 240 -2.34 -27.16 9.18
C LEU A 240 -3.29 -27.66 8.08
N ALA A 241 -4.35 -26.90 7.78
CA ALA A 241 -5.29 -27.23 6.71
C ALA A 241 -4.61 -27.32 5.34
N GLN A 242 -3.74 -26.35 5.02
CA GLN A 242 -2.97 -26.37 3.76
C GLN A 242 -2.02 -27.56 3.71
N TRP A 243 -1.32 -27.85 4.80
CA TRP A 243 -0.41 -28.97 4.86
C TRP A 243 -1.13 -30.32 4.73
N THR A 244 -2.27 -30.50 5.36
CA THR A 244 -3.05 -31.73 5.24
C THR A 244 -3.62 -31.93 3.83
N TYR A 245 -3.90 -30.85 3.10
CA TYR A 245 -4.48 -30.91 1.75
C TYR A 245 -3.41 -31.02 0.65
N TYR A 246 -2.35 -30.22 0.69
CA TYR A 246 -1.32 -30.13 -0.36
C TYR A 246 0.01 -30.80 0.03
N GLY A 247 0.18 -31.23 1.28
CA GLY A 247 1.38 -31.91 1.74
C GLY A 247 2.64 -31.05 1.65
N GLN A 248 3.74 -31.68 1.24
CA GLN A 248 5.06 -31.03 1.15
C GLN A 248 5.11 -29.90 0.10
N THR A 249 4.34 -29.99 -0.96
CA THR A 249 4.30 -28.97 -2.03
C THR A 249 3.99 -27.60 -1.46
N PHE A 250 3.01 -27.51 -0.55
CA PHE A 250 2.68 -26.25 0.12
C PHE A 250 3.84 -25.70 0.95
N LEU A 251 4.51 -26.56 1.73
CA LEU A 251 5.64 -26.11 2.57
C LEU A 251 6.81 -25.60 1.73
N ILE A 252 7.14 -26.30 0.64
CA ILE A 252 8.22 -25.90 -0.26
C ILE A 252 7.86 -24.56 -0.92
N GLU A 253 6.68 -24.43 -1.48
CA GLU A 253 6.30 -23.21 -2.20
C GLU A 253 6.14 -22.02 -1.24
N ASN A 254 5.34 -22.16 -0.18
CA ASN A 254 5.02 -21.03 0.69
C ASN A 254 6.15 -20.63 1.64
N LEU A 255 6.83 -21.62 2.29
CA LEU A 255 7.87 -21.33 3.28
C LEU A 255 9.26 -21.19 2.68
N LEU A 256 9.63 -22.03 1.71
CA LEU A 256 10.97 -21.96 1.12
C LEU A 256 11.01 -20.93 -0.02
N ASN A 257 10.22 -21.11 -1.09
CA ASN A 257 10.31 -20.28 -2.29
C ASN A 257 9.81 -18.85 -2.04
N GLN A 258 8.62 -18.71 -1.47
CA GLN A 258 7.99 -17.39 -1.26
C GLN A 258 8.50 -16.64 -0.02
N SER A 259 9.23 -17.29 0.88
CA SER A 259 9.66 -16.69 2.14
C SER A 259 11.17 -16.75 2.34
N ALA A 260 11.77 -17.93 2.53
CA ALA A 260 13.18 -18.04 2.89
C ALA A 260 14.11 -17.63 1.74
N HIS A 261 13.84 -18.05 0.50
CA HIS A 261 14.68 -17.69 -0.65
C HIS A 261 14.72 -16.18 -0.88
N ARG A 262 13.63 -15.43 -0.64
CA ARG A 262 13.59 -13.96 -0.76
C ARG A 262 14.51 -13.24 0.22
N VAL A 263 14.89 -13.87 1.32
CA VAL A 263 15.84 -13.30 2.28
C VAL A 263 17.27 -13.35 1.73
N TRP A 264 17.66 -14.47 1.08
CA TRP A 264 19.05 -14.71 0.67
C TRP A 264 19.31 -14.45 -0.80
N GLN A 265 18.29 -14.56 -1.65
CA GLN A 265 18.40 -14.43 -3.10
C GLN A 265 17.46 -13.34 -3.63
N ALA A 266 17.89 -12.64 -4.67
CA ALA A 266 17.03 -11.74 -5.41
C ALA A 266 16.05 -12.55 -6.26
N VAL A 267 14.76 -12.32 -6.07
CA VAL A 267 13.69 -12.94 -6.87
C VAL A 267 13.34 -11.97 -8.00
N GLU A 268 13.15 -12.51 -9.22
CA GLU A 268 12.76 -11.71 -10.41
C GLU A 268 13.71 -10.55 -10.69
N ASN A 269 15.02 -10.74 -10.53
CA ASN A 269 16.05 -9.69 -10.68
C ASN A 269 15.90 -8.46 -9.78
N ASN A 270 14.98 -8.46 -8.78
CA ASN A 270 14.78 -7.38 -7.84
C ASN A 270 15.90 -7.33 -6.79
N SER A 271 17.11 -6.96 -7.21
CA SER A 271 18.28 -6.76 -6.36
C SER A 271 18.56 -5.28 -6.15
N GLY A 272 19.33 -4.95 -5.11
CA GLY A 272 19.75 -3.57 -4.86
C GLY A 272 20.76 -3.45 -3.73
N PRO A 273 21.42 -2.30 -3.60
CA PRO A 273 22.41 -2.07 -2.56
C PRO A 273 21.76 -2.02 -1.16
N PRO A 274 22.51 -2.23 -0.07
CA PRO A 274 21.97 -2.17 1.29
C PRO A 274 21.27 -0.85 1.64
N TRP A 275 21.66 0.25 1.00
CA TRP A 275 21.06 1.58 1.18
C TRP A 275 19.85 1.86 0.27
N TYR A 276 19.35 0.87 -0.46
CA TYR A 276 18.19 1.00 -1.36
C TYR A 276 17.01 1.72 -0.69
N TYR A 277 16.63 1.31 0.52
CA TYR A 277 15.49 1.90 1.22
C TYR A 277 15.74 3.31 1.76
N LEU A 278 16.99 3.72 1.93
CA LEU A 278 17.30 5.13 2.21
C LEU A 278 17.05 6.00 0.98
N LEU A 279 17.35 5.49 -0.21
CA LEU A 279 17.02 6.18 -1.47
C LEU A 279 15.50 6.25 -1.67
N GLU A 280 14.76 5.17 -1.39
CA GLU A 280 13.30 5.17 -1.45
C GLU A 280 12.68 6.20 -0.48
N LEU A 281 13.23 6.28 0.73
CA LEU A 281 12.81 7.30 1.70
C LEU A 281 13.14 8.72 1.22
N LEU A 282 14.29 8.94 0.58
CA LEU A 282 14.67 10.23 -0.01
C LEU A 282 13.77 10.61 -1.19
N LYS A 283 13.41 9.67 -2.06
CA LYS A 283 12.54 9.93 -3.21
C LYS A 283 11.12 10.33 -2.80
N TYR A 284 10.52 9.60 -1.86
CA TYR A 284 9.09 9.65 -1.59
C TYR A 284 8.71 10.13 -0.18
N GLY A 285 9.68 10.40 0.69
CA GLY A 285 9.44 10.79 2.09
C GLY A 285 9.08 12.26 2.30
N PHE A 286 9.22 13.11 1.27
CA PHE A 286 8.88 14.53 1.37
C PHE A 286 7.36 14.75 1.42
N PRO A 287 6.89 15.83 2.10
CA PRO A 287 7.66 16.87 2.81
C PRO A 287 8.08 16.49 4.24
N ALA A 288 7.50 15.44 4.84
CA ALA A 288 7.74 15.08 6.23
C ALA A 288 9.21 14.69 6.53
N LEU A 289 9.94 14.20 5.51
CA LEU A 289 11.35 13.84 5.63
C LEU A 289 12.25 14.99 6.13
N ILE A 290 11.92 16.24 5.83
CA ILE A 290 12.64 17.43 6.33
C ILE A 290 12.77 17.45 7.85
N PHE A 291 11.77 16.91 8.56
CA PHE A 291 11.74 16.87 10.03
C PHE A 291 12.46 15.64 10.60
N VAL A 292 12.64 14.56 9.82
CA VAL A 292 13.17 13.28 10.28
C VAL A 292 14.54 13.41 10.96
N PRO A 293 15.54 14.14 10.45
CA PRO A 293 16.83 14.27 11.13
C PRO A 293 16.72 14.90 12.53
N ALA A 294 15.82 15.87 12.71
CA ALA A 294 15.54 16.46 14.01
C ALA A 294 14.83 15.49 14.95
N ALA A 295 13.89 14.73 14.40
CA ALA A 295 13.12 13.73 15.13
C ALA A 295 14.02 12.57 15.61
N LEU A 296 14.87 12.02 14.74
CA LEU A 296 15.82 10.97 15.11
C LEU A 296 16.83 11.44 16.15
N LYS A 297 17.31 12.70 16.04
CA LYS A 297 18.16 13.28 17.09
C LYS A 297 17.44 13.32 18.44
N ARG A 298 16.17 13.71 18.46
CA ARG A 298 15.34 13.75 19.68
C ARG A 298 15.15 12.34 20.26
N VAL A 299 14.80 11.37 19.43
CA VAL A 299 14.66 9.96 19.81
C VAL A 299 15.95 9.43 20.43
N TRP A 300 17.11 9.72 19.82
CA TRP A 300 18.41 9.31 20.35
C TRP A 300 18.73 9.94 21.71
N GLN A 301 18.44 11.24 21.87
CA GLN A 301 18.66 11.95 23.14
C GLN A 301 17.79 11.42 24.27
N GLU A 302 16.59 10.93 23.96
CA GLU A 302 15.62 10.40 24.92
C GLU A 302 15.55 8.86 24.96
N GLN A 303 16.57 8.17 24.48
CA GLN A 303 16.65 6.70 24.41
C GLN A 303 16.42 5.97 25.77
N ASN A 304 16.50 6.68 26.88
CA ASN A 304 16.17 6.15 28.20
C ASN A 304 14.65 6.03 28.43
N LEU A 305 13.84 6.71 27.63
CA LEU A 305 12.39 6.67 27.73
C LEU A 305 11.82 5.54 26.85
N SER A 306 10.74 4.91 27.33
CA SER A 306 10.10 3.78 26.67
C SER A 306 9.69 4.06 25.23
N TRP A 307 9.13 5.25 24.94
CA TRP A 307 8.72 5.61 23.60
C TRP A 307 9.90 5.67 22.62
N ALA A 308 11.05 6.22 23.07
CA ALA A 308 12.23 6.34 22.21
C ALA A 308 12.86 4.96 21.96
N ARG A 309 12.91 4.08 22.98
CA ARG A 309 13.33 2.68 22.79
C ARG A 309 12.49 1.96 21.77
N LEU A 310 11.16 2.10 21.84
CA LEU A 310 10.25 1.52 20.85
C LEU A 310 10.60 1.98 19.43
N LEU A 311 10.74 3.31 19.23
CA LEU A 311 11.01 3.85 17.91
C LEU A 311 12.40 3.46 17.37
N LEU A 312 13.42 3.38 18.24
CA LEU A 312 14.77 2.92 17.87
C LEU A 312 14.78 1.45 17.44
N VAL A 313 14.16 0.58 18.25
CA VAL A 313 14.11 -0.86 17.94
C VAL A 313 13.26 -1.10 16.69
N TRP A 314 12.11 -0.44 16.59
CA TRP A 314 11.23 -0.61 15.44
C TRP A 314 11.87 -0.08 14.15
N SER A 315 12.27 1.19 14.10
CA SER A 315 12.84 1.76 12.87
C SER A 315 14.20 1.15 12.53
N GLY A 316 15.10 1.03 13.51
CA GLY A 316 16.44 0.48 13.32
C GLY A 316 16.42 -1.01 12.98
N GLY A 317 15.68 -1.81 13.75
CA GLY A 317 15.57 -3.26 13.53
C GLY A 317 14.89 -3.59 12.21
N TYR A 318 13.80 -2.88 11.89
CA TYR A 318 13.09 -3.09 10.62
C TYR A 318 13.93 -2.67 9.41
N LEU A 319 14.52 -1.46 9.44
CA LEU A 319 15.37 -0.99 8.34
C LEU A 319 16.58 -1.91 8.13
N ALA A 320 17.22 -2.37 9.20
CA ALA A 320 18.32 -3.32 9.11
C ALA A 320 17.88 -4.63 8.44
N ALA A 321 16.74 -5.19 8.85
CA ALA A 321 16.22 -6.43 8.30
C ALA A 321 15.96 -6.32 6.78
N ILE A 322 15.20 -5.32 6.33
CA ILE A 322 14.90 -5.15 4.90
C ILE A 322 16.15 -4.76 4.08
N SER A 323 17.10 -4.05 4.69
CA SER A 323 18.36 -3.68 4.03
C SER A 323 19.29 -4.88 3.79
N LEU A 324 19.23 -5.89 4.66
CA LEU A 324 20.00 -7.12 4.55
C LEU A 324 19.34 -8.18 3.65
N MET A 325 18.04 -8.07 3.35
CA MET A 325 17.36 -9.00 2.44
C MET A 325 17.93 -8.93 1.02
N GLY A 326 17.99 -10.07 0.33
CA GLY A 326 18.41 -10.16 -1.07
C GLY A 326 17.42 -9.45 -2.03
N THR A 327 16.14 -9.75 -1.88
CA THR A 327 15.08 -9.11 -2.70
C THR A 327 14.76 -7.70 -2.20
N LYS A 328 14.75 -6.72 -3.12
CA LYS A 328 14.43 -5.31 -2.84
C LYS A 328 13.17 -4.89 -3.59
N LEU A 329 12.09 -4.65 -2.86
CA LEU A 329 10.83 -4.15 -3.43
C LEU A 329 10.44 -2.83 -2.75
N PRO A 330 10.01 -1.81 -3.50
CA PRO A 330 9.77 -0.46 -2.96
C PRO A 330 8.79 -0.43 -1.79
N TRP A 331 7.77 -1.27 -1.81
CA TRP A 331 6.75 -1.32 -0.77
C TRP A 331 7.19 -2.02 0.54
N TYR A 332 8.33 -2.68 0.57
CA TYR A 332 8.86 -3.27 1.82
C TYR A 332 9.22 -2.20 2.86
N ILE A 333 9.41 -0.95 2.46
CA ILE A 333 9.68 0.16 3.38
C ILE A 333 8.46 0.57 4.22
N LEU A 334 7.23 0.20 3.84
CA LEU A 334 5.99 0.71 4.45
C LEU A 334 5.93 0.62 5.98
N PRO A 335 6.32 -0.49 6.64
CA PRO A 335 6.32 -0.58 8.10
C PRO A 335 7.32 0.36 8.83
N LEU A 336 8.18 1.06 8.08
CA LEU A 336 9.08 2.08 8.63
C LEU A 336 8.38 3.44 8.81
N TYR A 337 7.33 3.74 8.05
CA TYR A 337 6.66 5.05 8.12
C TYR A 337 5.96 5.33 9.47
N PRO A 338 5.27 4.38 10.12
CA PRO A 338 4.65 4.65 11.42
C PRO A 338 5.63 5.12 12.51
N PRO A 339 6.77 4.48 12.79
CA PRO A 339 7.70 4.95 13.82
C PRO A 339 8.35 6.29 13.45
N LEU A 340 8.63 6.55 12.18
CA LEU A 340 9.12 7.86 11.73
C LEU A 340 8.04 8.95 11.89
N ALA A 341 6.77 8.64 11.60
CA ALA A 341 5.66 9.56 11.82
C ALA A 341 5.46 9.87 13.31
N LEU A 342 5.59 8.88 14.19
CA LEU A 342 5.58 9.07 15.63
C LEU A 342 6.71 10.01 16.07
N ALA A 343 7.93 9.82 15.57
CA ALA A 343 9.06 10.67 15.89
C ALA A 343 8.87 12.13 15.40
N VAL A 344 8.40 12.32 14.17
CA VAL A 344 8.10 13.64 13.59
C VAL A 344 6.96 14.32 14.34
N GLY A 345 5.93 13.56 14.72
CA GLY A 345 4.78 14.07 15.47
C GLY A 345 5.15 14.72 16.81
N VAL A 346 6.19 14.21 17.50
CA VAL A 346 6.74 14.85 18.73
C VAL A 346 7.29 16.24 18.42
N ILE A 347 8.10 16.37 17.35
CA ILE A 347 8.68 17.67 16.96
C ILE A 347 7.60 18.68 16.61
N LEU A 348 6.58 18.26 15.87
CA LEU A 348 5.47 19.13 15.49
C LEU A 348 4.59 19.50 16.71
N ALA A 349 4.43 18.59 17.65
CA ALA A 349 3.74 18.86 18.90
C ALA A 349 4.50 19.87 19.77
N ASP A 350 5.83 19.78 19.84
CA ASP A 350 6.67 20.75 20.55
C ASP A 350 6.51 22.16 19.95
N ILE A 351 6.52 22.27 18.61
CA ILE A 351 6.28 23.53 17.90
C ILE A 351 4.89 24.09 18.24
N TRP A 352 3.87 23.23 18.21
CA TRP A 352 2.50 23.59 18.48
C TRP A 352 2.26 24.03 19.94
N GLN A 353 2.87 23.33 20.91
CA GLN A 353 2.74 23.63 22.34
C GLN A 353 3.48 24.91 22.75
N GLN A 354 4.63 25.22 22.16
CA GLN A 354 5.33 26.47 22.39
C GLN A 354 4.44 27.70 22.15
N PHE A 355 3.49 27.58 21.22
CA PHE A 355 2.50 28.62 20.95
C PHE A 355 1.42 28.77 22.03
N GLN A 356 1.03 27.68 22.69
CA GLN A 356 -0.06 27.71 23.68
C GLN A 356 0.37 28.28 25.05
N HIS A 357 1.68 28.40 25.30
CA HIS A 357 2.22 28.87 26.58
C HIS A 357 2.49 30.38 26.60
N GLN A 358 1.77 31.19 25.83
CA GLN A 358 1.91 32.65 25.71
C GLN A 358 1.63 33.46 27.01
N GLY A 359 1.44 32.79 28.15
CA GLY A 359 1.11 33.46 29.43
C GLY A 359 2.29 33.70 30.37
N HIS A 360 3.53 33.31 30.05
CA HIS A 360 4.69 33.56 30.91
C HIS A 360 5.65 34.60 30.28
N PRO A 361 5.88 35.74 30.97
CA PRO A 361 6.62 36.90 30.42
C PRO A 361 8.14 36.68 30.23
N SER A 362 8.68 35.54 30.56
CA SER A 362 10.15 35.30 30.56
C SER A 362 10.71 34.47 29.41
N ARG A 363 9.90 34.03 28.46
CA ARG A 363 10.40 33.29 27.27
C ARG A 363 9.74 33.80 25.99
N ASP A 364 10.54 34.04 24.94
CA ASP A 364 10.02 34.30 23.59
C ASP A 364 9.05 33.17 23.20
N PRO A 365 7.73 33.45 23.05
CA PRO A 365 6.70 32.43 22.83
C PRO A 365 6.71 31.88 21.40
N ARG A 366 7.60 32.37 20.52
CA ARG A 366 7.62 32.02 19.11
C ARG A 366 8.38 30.71 18.88
N PRO A 367 7.87 29.82 18.03
CA PRO A 367 8.57 28.57 17.70
C PRO A 367 9.93 28.87 17.05
N ARG A 368 10.93 28.06 17.42
CA ARG A 368 12.26 28.14 16.79
C ARG A 368 12.32 27.12 15.65
N TYR A 369 12.20 27.62 14.43
CA TYR A 369 12.41 26.80 13.24
C TYR A 369 13.90 26.68 12.87
N ARG A 370 14.29 25.53 12.34
CA ARG A 370 15.65 25.33 11.84
C ARG A 370 15.80 26.00 10.47
N GLN A 371 16.87 26.70 10.24
CA GLN A 371 17.15 27.35 8.96
C GLN A 371 17.18 26.33 7.78
N GLY A 372 17.67 25.12 8.01
CA GLY A 372 17.64 24.06 7.01
C GLY A 372 16.24 23.67 6.54
N TRP A 373 15.20 23.82 7.38
CA TRP A 373 13.82 23.59 6.95
C TRP A 373 13.35 24.66 5.96
N LEU A 374 13.73 25.91 6.18
CA LEU A 374 13.41 27.00 5.24
C LEU A 374 13.99 26.70 3.85
N TRP A 375 15.27 26.36 3.79
CA TRP A 375 15.91 26.04 2.51
C TRP A 375 15.29 24.80 1.85
N GLY A 376 14.95 23.77 2.62
CA GLY A 376 14.26 22.60 2.11
C GLY A 376 12.92 22.95 1.46
N PHE A 377 12.09 23.76 2.11
CA PHE A 377 10.80 24.19 1.53
C PHE A 377 10.94 25.16 0.36
N ILE A 378 11.99 26.01 0.33
CA ILE A 378 12.29 26.85 -0.84
C ILE A 378 12.64 25.97 -2.04
N VAL A 379 13.51 24.98 -1.88
CA VAL A 379 13.87 24.06 -2.96
C VAL A 379 12.65 23.31 -3.47
N MET A 380 11.83 22.76 -2.56
CA MET A 380 10.60 22.05 -2.95
C MET A 380 9.60 22.97 -3.67
N ALA A 381 9.47 24.22 -3.23
CA ALA A 381 8.64 25.21 -3.91
C ALA A 381 9.14 25.48 -5.33
N LEU A 382 10.44 25.72 -5.49
CA LEU A 382 11.05 25.95 -6.82
C LEU A 382 10.85 24.77 -7.77
N VAL A 383 11.07 23.54 -7.29
CA VAL A 383 10.86 22.32 -8.10
C VAL A 383 9.37 22.19 -8.49
N ALA A 384 8.44 22.41 -7.55
CA ALA A 384 7.03 22.32 -7.83
C ALA A 384 6.54 23.44 -8.80
N TRP A 385 7.04 24.68 -8.66
CA TRP A 385 6.76 25.76 -9.62
C TRP A 385 7.33 25.47 -11.00
N ALA A 386 8.55 24.95 -11.10
CA ALA A 386 9.14 24.54 -12.38
C ALA A 386 8.31 23.44 -13.06
N GLY A 387 7.92 22.41 -12.32
CA GLY A 387 7.06 21.35 -12.84
C GLY A 387 5.69 21.88 -13.30
N ALA A 388 5.07 22.78 -12.54
CA ALA A 388 3.81 23.41 -12.90
C ALA A 388 3.94 24.28 -14.17
N ALA A 389 5.05 25.02 -14.32
CA ALA A 389 5.31 25.82 -15.51
C ALA A 389 5.50 24.95 -16.76
N ILE A 390 6.27 23.86 -16.64
CA ILE A 390 6.45 22.89 -17.74
C ILE A 390 5.11 22.25 -18.12
N GLY A 391 4.30 21.86 -17.14
CA GLY A 391 2.96 21.32 -17.39
C GLY A 391 2.05 22.34 -18.09
N ALA A 392 2.07 23.60 -17.66
CA ALA A 392 1.26 24.67 -18.27
C ALA A 392 1.68 24.96 -19.71
N THR A 393 2.98 25.00 -20.03
CA THR A 393 3.46 25.20 -21.40
C THR A 393 3.06 24.04 -22.31
N SER A 394 3.16 22.80 -21.84
CA SER A 394 2.76 21.61 -22.62
C SER A 394 1.25 21.57 -22.91
N VAL A 395 0.42 22.09 -21.99
CA VAL A 395 -1.04 22.24 -22.21
C VAL A 395 -1.33 23.34 -23.23
N LEU A 396 -0.59 24.45 -23.20
CA LEU A 396 -0.77 25.57 -24.14
C LEU A 396 -0.30 25.22 -25.56
N GLU A 397 0.83 24.52 -25.69
CA GLU A 397 1.41 24.13 -27.00
C GLU A 397 0.56 23.09 -27.74
N SER A 398 -0.11 22.21 -27.02
CA SER A 398 -0.97 21.17 -27.61
C SER A 398 -2.22 21.75 -28.28
N GLY A 399 -2.62 22.97 -27.96
CA GLY A 399 -3.85 23.62 -28.45
C GLY A 399 -5.16 22.91 -28.08
N VAL A 400 -5.05 21.75 -27.43
CA VAL A 400 -6.16 20.94 -26.89
C VAL A 400 -5.95 20.80 -25.38
N LEU A 401 -6.98 21.08 -24.60
CA LEU A 401 -6.96 20.79 -23.17
C LEU A 401 -6.89 19.27 -22.97
N ASP A 402 -5.67 18.76 -22.83
CA ASP A 402 -5.44 17.39 -22.38
C ASP A 402 -5.78 17.32 -20.89
N PRO A 403 -6.86 16.63 -20.49
CA PRO A 403 -7.30 16.61 -19.09
C PRO A 403 -6.25 16.02 -18.15
N GLU A 404 -5.42 15.08 -18.62
CA GLU A 404 -4.38 14.43 -17.84
C GLU A 404 -3.28 15.43 -17.47
N LYS A 405 -2.72 16.13 -18.47
CA LYS A 405 -1.69 17.15 -18.25
C LYS A 405 -2.19 18.33 -17.43
N ALA A 406 -3.43 18.75 -17.66
CA ALA A 406 -4.05 19.82 -16.90
C ALA A 406 -4.19 19.44 -15.42
N HIS A 407 -4.59 18.21 -15.10
CA HIS A 407 -4.76 17.73 -13.73
C HIS A 407 -3.43 17.66 -12.97
N LEU A 408 -2.39 17.11 -13.59
CA LEU A 408 -1.04 17.08 -13.00
C LEU A 408 -0.51 18.50 -12.75
N THR A 409 -0.74 19.42 -13.70
CA THR A 409 -0.36 20.84 -13.56
C THR A 409 -1.03 21.49 -12.35
N VAL A 410 -2.34 21.27 -12.15
CA VAL A 410 -3.08 21.77 -10.97
C VAL A 410 -2.54 21.15 -9.68
N THR A 411 -2.20 19.88 -9.67
CA THR A 411 -1.59 19.18 -8.53
C THR A 411 -0.25 19.81 -8.16
N LEU A 412 0.61 20.08 -9.15
CA LEU A 412 1.91 20.72 -8.94
C LEU A 412 1.77 22.18 -8.48
N LEU A 413 0.77 22.91 -8.97
CA LEU A 413 0.44 24.27 -8.47
C LEU A 413 0.02 24.24 -7.00
N ALA A 414 -0.81 23.29 -6.59
CA ALA A 414 -1.20 23.13 -5.19
C ALA A 414 0.00 22.84 -4.29
N ALA A 415 0.93 21.97 -4.74
CA ALA A 415 2.18 21.71 -4.05
C ALA A 415 3.06 22.96 -3.96
N ALA A 416 3.23 23.69 -5.07
CA ALA A 416 4.05 24.89 -5.14
C ALA A 416 3.55 25.98 -4.20
N MET A 417 2.24 26.23 -4.19
CA MET A 417 1.60 27.18 -3.26
C MET A 417 1.80 26.74 -1.80
N THR A 418 1.60 25.46 -1.50
CA THR A 418 1.77 24.90 -0.16
C THR A 418 3.18 25.11 0.36
N PHE A 419 4.20 24.78 -0.42
CA PHE A 419 5.59 24.92 0.00
C PHE A 419 6.04 26.38 0.06
N THR A 420 5.57 27.24 -0.84
CA THR A 420 5.84 28.68 -0.80
C THR A 420 5.25 29.31 0.46
N MET A 421 3.98 29.01 0.79
CA MET A 421 3.35 29.52 2.01
C MET A 421 4.06 28.99 3.26
N THR A 422 4.42 27.72 3.27
CA THR A 422 5.18 27.10 4.38
C THR A 422 6.53 27.77 4.57
N ALA A 423 7.30 27.98 3.49
CA ALA A 423 8.60 28.67 3.53
C ALA A 423 8.46 30.10 4.10
N ASN A 424 7.41 30.83 3.70
CA ASN A 424 7.16 32.20 4.17
C ASN A 424 6.80 32.27 5.68
N LEU A 425 6.14 31.26 6.23
CA LEU A 425 5.75 31.20 7.65
C LEU A 425 6.93 30.91 8.59
N ILE A 426 8.00 30.28 8.11
CA ILE A 426 9.18 29.91 8.91
C ILE A 426 9.94 31.14 9.44
N PRO A 427 10.36 32.14 8.62
CA PRO A 427 11.02 33.36 9.12
C PRO A 427 10.14 34.17 10.05
N GLN A 428 8.83 34.17 9.82
CA GLN A 428 7.84 34.84 10.67
C GLN A 428 7.64 34.15 12.01
N ARG A 429 8.25 32.96 12.21
CA ARG A 429 8.02 32.10 13.38
C ARG A 429 6.53 31.85 13.64
N ASN A 430 5.76 31.64 12.58
CA ASN A 430 4.32 31.49 12.67
C ASN A 430 3.98 30.04 13.10
N PRO A 431 3.21 29.85 14.17
CA PRO A 431 2.84 28.51 14.69
C PRO A 431 1.91 27.72 13.78
N ASN A 432 1.26 28.38 12.81
CA ASN A 432 0.35 27.73 11.87
C ASN A 432 1.10 27.03 10.71
N MET A 433 2.43 27.14 10.65
CA MET A 433 3.23 26.51 9.60
C MET A 433 2.92 25.02 9.44
N PRO A 434 2.87 24.19 10.49
CA PRO A 434 2.54 22.76 10.31
C PRO A 434 1.11 22.54 9.77
N ILE A 435 0.16 23.37 10.16
CA ILE A 435 -1.23 23.28 9.66
C ILE A 435 -1.26 23.55 8.16
N VAL A 436 -0.66 24.68 7.74
CA VAL A 436 -0.61 25.06 6.32
C VAL A 436 0.10 23.97 5.49
N LEU A 437 1.24 23.48 5.99
CA LEU A 437 1.98 22.42 5.32
C LEU A 437 1.14 21.15 5.12
N PHE A 438 0.59 20.59 6.20
CA PHE A 438 -0.03 19.27 6.11
C PHE A 438 -1.43 19.29 5.51
N TRP A 439 -2.21 20.37 5.69
CA TRP A 439 -3.48 20.53 4.98
C TRP A 439 -3.28 20.82 3.49
N GLY A 440 -2.33 21.70 3.14
CA GLY A 440 -1.99 21.95 1.76
C GLY A 440 -1.46 20.69 1.06
N TRP A 441 -0.61 19.94 1.75
CA TRP A 441 -0.09 18.66 1.22
C TRP A 441 -1.18 17.58 1.12
N PHE A 442 -2.12 17.53 2.06
CA PHE A 442 -3.29 16.65 1.97
C PHE A 442 -4.14 16.96 0.72
N ILE A 443 -4.40 18.24 0.45
CA ILE A 443 -5.12 18.68 -0.76
C ILE A 443 -4.32 18.30 -2.01
N THR A 444 -3.02 18.51 -2.01
CA THR A 444 -2.13 18.09 -3.12
C THR A 444 -2.21 16.59 -3.37
N LEU A 445 -2.16 15.78 -2.31
CA LEU A 445 -2.30 14.33 -2.43
C LEU A 445 -3.70 13.93 -2.90
N LEU A 446 -4.76 14.61 -2.45
CA LEU A 446 -6.13 14.34 -2.89
C LEU A 446 -6.30 14.63 -4.38
N LEU A 447 -5.71 15.71 -4.88
CA LEU A 447 -5.64 16.00 -6.31
C LEU A 447 -4.85 14.91 -7.04
N PHE A 448 -3.66 14.58 -6.55
CA PHE A 448 -2.78 13.59 -7.17
C PHE A 448 -3.42 12.21 -7.30
N VAL A 449 -4.10 11.71 -6.26
CA VAL A 449 -4.72 10.37 -6.30
C VAL A 449 -5.98 10.31 -7.18
N ASN A 450 -6.49 11.44 -7.62
CA ASN A 450 -7.56 11.55 -8.61
C ASN A 450 -7.02 11.91 -10.01
N SER A 451 -5.69 11.92 -10.22
CA SER A 451 -5.04 12.04 -11.53
C SER A 451 -4.81 10.66 -12.17
N TRP A 452 -4.36 10.65 -13.40
CA TRP A 452 -3.92 9.44 -14.10
C TRP A 452 -2.52 8.98 -13.69
N ASP A 453 -1.75 9.83 -13.02
CA ASP A 453 -0.31 9.64 -12.75
C ASP A 453 0.00 8.93 -11.43
N TRP A 454 -0.98 8.66 -10.56
CA TRP A 454 -0.68 8.09 -9.24
C TRP A 454 -0.26 6.61 -9.28
N VAL A 455 -0.52 5.91 -10.38
CA VAL A 455 0.00 4.57 -10.71
C VAL A 455 0.92 4.69 -11.92
N TRP A 456 2.15 5.13 -11.69
CA TRP A 456 3.12 5.42 -12.75
C TRP A 456 3.73 4.19 -13.43
N GLU A 457 3.57 2.98 -12.87
CA GLU A 457 3.93 1.72 -13.52
C GLU A 457 2.80 1.13 -14.37
N LEU A 458 1.71 1.86 -14.53
CA LEU A 458 0.59 1.42 -15.35
C LEU A 458 0.91 1.59 -16.84
N ASN A 459 0.51 0.60 -17.64
CA ASN A 459 0.69 0.62 -19.09
C ASN A 459 2.17 0.74 -19.56
N GLU A 460 3.11 0.23 -18.77
CA GLU A 460 4.53 0.23 -19.15
C GLU A 460 4.77 -0.40 -20.54
N ASP A 461 4.01 -1.47 -20.87
CA ASP A 461 4.08 -2.13 -22.18
C ASP A 461 2.96 -1.65 -23.12
N TYR A 462 1.70 -1.81 -22.69
CA TYR A 462 0.52 -1.33 -23.44
C TYR A 462 -0.71 -1.25 -22.54
N PRO A 463 -1.73 -0.43 -22.91
CA PRO A 463 -3.00 -0.35 -22.18
C PRO A 463 -3.79 -1.66 -22.25
N VAL A 464 -4.02 -2.32 -21.12
CA VAL A 464 -4.62 -3.66 -21.07
C VAL A 464 -6.12 -3.69 -21.37
N LYS A 465 -6.90 -2.66 -20.98
CA LYS A 465 -8.36 -2.67 -21.14
C LYS A 465 -8.82 -2.74 -22.60
N PRO A 466 -8.28 -1.94 -23.53
CA PRO A 466 -8.65 -2.03 -24.94
C PRO A 466 -8.37 -3.41 -25.53
N VAL A 467 -7.18 -3.97 -25.26
CA VAL A 467 -6.79 -5.30 -25.77
C VAL A 467 -7.66 -6.40 -25.14
N ALA A 468 -7.95 -6.31 -23.85
CA ALA A 468 -8.85 -7.25 -23.17
C ALA A 468 -10.28 -7.21 -23.71
N THR A 469 -10.76 -6.01 -24.10
CA THR A 469 -12.09 -5.84 -24.72
C THR A 469 -12.11 -6.52 -26.11
N MET A 470 -11.09 -6.28 -26.93
CA MET A 470 -10.92 -6.98 -28.21
C MET A 470 -10.95 -8.50 -28.04
N ILE A 471 -10.21 -9.03 -27.04
CA ILE A 471 -10.21 -10.47 -26.77
C ILE A 471 -11.61 -10.97 -26.40
N ARG A 472 -12.34 -10.29 -25.52
CA ARG A 472 -13.68 -10.72 -25.07
C ARG A 472 -14.71 -10.72 -26.18
N ASP A 473 -14.63 -9.68 -27.03
CA ASP A 473 -15.66 -9.45 -28.06
C ASP A 473 -15.47 -10.41 -29.25
N GLU A 474 -14.23 -10.77 -29.57
CA GLU A 474 -13.88 -11.51 -30.79
C GLU A 474 -13.61 -13.02 -30.54
N THR A 475 -13.45 -13.46 -29.26
CA THR A 475 -13.13 -14.86 -28.98
C THR A 475 -14.23 -15.61 -28.23
N GLN A 476 -14.50 -16.85 -28.64
CA GLN A 476 -15.58 -17.69 -28.11
C GLN A 476 -15.11 -18.83 -27.19
N GLY A 477 -14.01 -18.66 -26.45
CA GLY A 477 -13.53 -19.66 -25.49
C GLY A 477 -12.32 -20.48 -25.94
N GLN A 478 -11.76 -20.22 -27.12
CA GLN A 478 -10.52 -20.83 -27.59
C GLN A 478 -9.34 -20.44 -26.67
N PRO A 479 -8.33 -21.31 -26.46
CA PRO A 479 -7.09 -20.93 -25.81
C PRO A 479 -6.43 -19.74 -26.52
N ILE A 480 -5.84 -18.82 -25.75
CA ILE A 480 -5.19 -17.63 -26.30
C ILE A 480 -3.72 -17.67 -25.89
N TYR A 481 -2.84 -17.63 -26.87
CA TYR A 481 -1.40 -17.49 -26.66
C TYR A 481 -0.92 -16.12 -27.14
N THR A 482 0.13 -15.59 -26.50
CA THR A 482 0.66 -14.27 -26.86
C THR A 482 2.17 -14.31 -27.05
N SER A 483 2.65 -13.46 -27.97
CA SER A 483 4.07 -13.16 -28.16
C SER A 483 4.66 -12.30 -27.04
N HIS A 484 3.82 -11.73 -26.15
CA HIS A 484 4.32 -10.97 -25.02
C HIS A 484 5.23 -11.84 -24.14
N PRO A 485 6.40 -11.33 -23.70
CA PRO A 485 7.45 -12.16 -23.07
C PRO A 485 7.04 -12.75 -21.71
N TYR A 486 5.94 -12.31 -21.12
CA TYR A 486 5.41 -12.81 -19.85
C TYR A 486 3.88 -12.68 -19.79
N ASP A 487 3.26 -13.50 -18.95
CA ASP A 487 1.83 -13.40 -18.68
C ASP A 487 1.50 -12.09 -17.99
N ARG A 488 0.43 -11.42 -18.42
CA ARG A 488 -0.06 -10.19 -17.80
C ARG A 488 -1.30 -10.45 -16.96
N PRO A 489 -1.19 -10.51 -15.62
CA PRO A 489 -2.33 -10.83 -14.75
C PRO A 489 -3.50 -9.84 -14.87
N SER A 490 -3.23 -8.56 -15.14
CA SER A 490 -4.28 -7.57 -15.37
C SER A 490 -5.03 -7.85 -16.68
N LEU A 491 -4.32 -8.23 -17.75
CA LEU A 491 -4.95 -8.64 -19.03
C LEU A 491 -5.86 -9.86 -18.80
N ASN A 492 -5.37 -10.87 -18.09
CA ASN A 492 -6.14 -12.07 -17.76
C ASN A 492 -7.41 -11.73 -16.96
N PHE A 493 -7.29 -10.79 -16.01
CA PHE A 493 -8.43 -10.32 -15.24
C PHE A 493 -9.48 -9.64 -16.12
N TYR A 494 -9.08 -8.70 -16.99
CA TYR A 494 -10.03 -7.98 -17.84
C TYR A 494 -10.56 -8.80 -19.00
N ALA A 495 -9.74 -9.70 -19.58
CA ALA A 495 -10.17 -10.62 -20.62
C ALA A 495 -11.10 -11.73 -20.07
N ASN A 496 -11.19 -11.89 -18.74
CA ASN A 496 -11.92 -12.94 -18.05
C ASN A 496 -11.48 -14.37 -18.45
N ARG A 497 -10.21 -14.50 -18.86
CA ARG A 497 -9.59 -15.78 -19.25
C ARG A 497 -8.06 -15.66 -19.25
N PRO A 498 -7.31 -16.76 -19.16
CA PRO A 498 -5.86 -16.74 -19.29
C PRO A 498 -5.45 -16.40 -20.73
N VAL A 499 -4.45 -15.53 -20.86
CA VAL A 499 -3.69 -15.25 -22.08
C VAL A 499 -2.27 -15.67 -21.79
N ILE A 500 -1.82 -16.75 -22.44
CA ILE A 500 -0.62 -17.50 -22.07
C ILE A 500 0.55 -17.01 -22.92
N SER A 501 1.63 -16.58 -22.27
CA SER A 501 2.88 -16.23 -22.95
C SER A 501 3.52 -17.49 -23.56
N ALA A 502 3.98 -17.39 -24.80
CA ALA A 502 4.63 -18.47 -25.49
C ALA A 502 5.77 -17.96 -26.36
N ASP A 503 6.85 -18.73 -26.46
CA ASP A 503 7.95 -18.40 -27.35
C ASP A 503 7.55 -18.57 -28.85
N PRO A 504 8.30 -17.99 -29.80
CA PRO A 504 7.95 -18.04 -31.22
C PRO A 504 7.79 -19.47 -31.77
N HIS A 505 8.58 -20.42 -31.25
CA HIS A 505 8.50 -21.81 -31.68
C HIS A 505 7.21 -22.47 -31.18
N GLN A 506 6.83 -22.21 -29.93
CA GLN A 506 5.57 -22.70 -29.34
C GLN A 506 4.37 -22.05 -30.04
N LEU A 507 4.39 -20.73 -30.32
CA LEU A 507 3.34 -20.04 -31.06
C LEU A 507 3.15 -20.65 -32.46
N TYR A 508 4.24 -20.94 -33.17
CA TYR A 508 4.19 -21.60 -34.46
C TYR A 508 3.59 -23.01 -34.39
N GLN A 509 4.00 -23.81 -33.38
CA GLN A 509 3.44 -25.15 -33.18
C GLN A 509 1.95 -25.11 -32.83
N GLN A 510 1.55 -24.22 -31.95
CA GLN A 510 0.14 -24.07 -31.58
C GLN A 510 -0.72 -23.63 -32.76
N TRP A 511 -0.24 -22.68 -33.57
CA TRP A 511 -0.95 -22.22 -34.75
C TRP A 511 -1.19 -23.32 -35.79
N HIS A 512 -0.22 -24.22 -35.96
CA HIS A 512 -0.33 -25.33 -36.91
C HIS A 512 -0.93 -26.59 -36.27
N SER A 513 -1.39 -26.52 -35.03
CA SER A 513 -2.17 -27.60 -34.43
C SER A 513 -3.57 -27.67 -35.04
N ASN A 514 -4.21 -28.84 -34.96
CA ASN A 514 -5.58 -28.99 -35.45
C ASN A 514 -6.65 -28.45 -34.46
N GLU A 515 -6.24 -27.83 -33.35
CA GLU A 515 -7.13 -27.33 -32.32
C GLU A 515 -7.52 -25.87 -32.58
N PRO A 516 -8.76 -25.46 -32.25
CA PRO A 516 -9.16 -24.08 -32.38
C PRO A 516 -8.42 -23.21 -31.36
N ILE A 517 -7.64 -22.24 -31.82
CA ILE A 517 -6.84 -21.35 -30.97
C ILE A 517 -6.91 -19.91 -31.45
N CYS A 518 -6.54 -18.97 -30.57
CA CYS A 518 -6.28 -17.59 -30.93
C CYS A 518 -4.84 -17.20 -30.54
N LEU A 519 -4.24 -16.32 -31.32
CA LEU A 519 -2.95 -15.71 -31.03
C LEU A 519 -3.12 -14.19 -30.87
N LEU A 520 -2.54 -13.64 -29.83
CA LEU A 520 -2.38 -12.21 -29.60
C LEU A 520 -0.92 -11.85 -29.87
N LEU A 521 -0.64 -11.22 -31.00
CA LEU A 521 0.71 -10.96 -31.49
C LEU A 521 0.96 -9.46 -31.68
N ASP A 522 2.19 -9.03 -31.44
CA ASP A 522 2.70 -7.77 -31.98
C ASP A 522 3.04 -7.91 -33.47
N TYR A 523 3.26 -6.79 -34.17
CA TYR A 523 3.56 -6.79 -35.59
C TYR A 523 4.86 -7.53 -35.93
N ASP A 524 5.89 -7.39 -35.09
CA ASP A 524 7.18 -8.03 -35.31
C ASP A 524 7.07 -9.56 -35.24
N SER A 525 6.36 -10.07 -34.25
CA SER A 525 6.10 -11.51 -34.08
C SER A 525 5.20 -12.06 -35.19
N PHE A 526 4.21 -11.28 -35.62
CA PHE A 526 3.35 -11.65 -36.74
C PHE A 526 4.16 -11.83 -38.03
N ASP A 527 5.05 -10.89 -38.36
CA ASP A 527 5.92 -10.96 -39.55
C ASP A 527 6.92 -12.12 -39.45
N GLN A 528 7.51 -12.35 -38.25
CA GLN A 528 8.43 -13.48 -38.01
C GLN A 528 7.78 -14.84 -38.23
N LEU A 529 6.54 -15.00 -37.78
CA LEU A 529 5.79 -16.24 -37.94
C LEU A 529 5.24 -16.45 -39.36
N ASN A 530 5.32 -15.45 -40.20
CA ASN A 530 4.85 -15.47 -41.62
C ASN A 530 3.41 -16.00 -41.74
N LEU A 531 2.52 -15.46 -40.92
CA LEU A 531 1.11 -15.87 -40.83
C LEU A 531 0.26 -15.16 -41.91
N ASP A 532 -0.85 -15.80 -42.29
CA ASP A 532 -1.77 -15.25 -43.25
C ASP A 532 -2.50 -14.02 -42.69
N PRO A 533 -2.42 -12.85 -43.34
CA PRO A 533 -3.17 -11.65 -42.96
C PRO A 533 -4.69 -11.83 -42.93
N GLU A 534 -5.24 -12.79 -43.66
CA GLU A 534 -6.69 -13.08 -43.68
C GLU A 534 -7.16 -13.71 -42.34
N ALA A 535 -6.24 -14.26 -41.56
CA ALA A 535 -6.53 -14.83 -40.22
C ALA A 535 -6.69 -13.76 -39.13
N ILE A 536 -6.39 -12.49 -39.40
CA ILE A 536 -6.54 -11.40 -38.46
C ILE A 536 -8.02 -11.09 -38.25
N VAL A 537 -8.51 -11.38 -37.03
CA VAL A 537 -9.90 -11.14 -36.62
C VAL A 537 -10.10 -9.69 -36.19
N ALA A 538 -9.14 -9.16 -35.40
CA ALA A 538 -9.21 -7.80 -34.90
C ALA A 538 -7.82 -7.19 -34.66
N ARG A 539 -7.79 -5.85 -34.56
CA ARG A 539 -6.57 -5.07 -34.29
C ARG A 539 -6.87 -4.03 -33.21
N GLN A 540 -5.96 -3.93 -32.24
CA GLN A 540 -6.06 -2.90 -31.21
C GLN A 540 -4.66 -2.39 -30.84
N LEU A 541 -4.40 -1.10 -31.08
CA LEU A 541 -3.06 -0.54 -30.93
C LEU A 541 -2.06 -1.32 -31.82
N ASP A 542 -0.91 -1.72 -31.23
CA ASP A 542 0.12 -2.51 -31.92
C ASP A 542 -0.11 -4.03 -31.80
N TRP A 543 -1.30 -4.46 -31.36
CA TRP A 543 -1.65 -5.86 -31.12
C TRP A 543 -2.66 -6.37 -32.15
N LEU A 544 -2.36 -7.55 -32.67
CA LEU A 544 -3.17 -8.29 -33.63
C LEU A 544 -3.77 -9.52 -32.95
N LEU A 545 -5.07 -9.72 -33.12
CA LEU A 545 -5.74 -10.93 -32.71
C LEU A 545 -6.05 -11.79 -33.95
N LEU A 546 -5.46 -12.99 -33.97
CA LEU A 546 -5.69 -13.99 -35.00
C LEU A 546 -6.41 -15.17 -34.38
N CYS A 547 -7.38 -15.75 -35.05
CA CYS A 547 -8.07 -16.94 -34.59
C CYS A 547 -8.21 -17.95 -35.73
N HIS A 548 -8.07 -19.24 -35.36
CA HIS A 548 -8.12 -20.36 -36.28
C HIS A 548 -9.16 -21.38 -35.78
N ALA A 549 -10.03 -21.82 -36.66
CA ALA A 549 -11.17 -22.67 -36.27
C ALA A 549 -10.85 -24.18 -36.13
N GLY A 550 -9.60 -24.60 -36.36
CA GLY A 550 -9.23 -26.01 -36.40
C GLY A 550 -9.77 -26.74 -37.63
N GLN A 551 -9.01 -27.68 -38.20
CA GLN A 551 -9.50 -28.58 -39.24
C GLN A 551 -10.27 -29.74 -38.61
N GLY A 552 -11.50 -29.54 -38.16
CA GLY A 552 -12.32 -30.62 -37.64
C GLY A 552 -13.65 -30.13 -37.16
N THR A 553 -14.72 -30.57 -37.82
CA THR A 553 -16.14 -30.52 -37.48
C THR A 553 -16.53 -29.69 -36.25
N ILE A 554 -17.42 -28.74 -36.49
CA ILE A 554 -18.18 -27.98 -35.51
C ILE A 554 -18.78 -28.91 -34.44
N GLY A 555 -18.03 -29.23 -33.44
CA GLY A 555 -18.47 -29.80 -32.19
C GLY A 555 -18.16 -28.77 -31.12
N ILE A 556 -19.17 -28.10 -30.61
CA ILE A 556 -19.06 -27.22 -29.44
C ILE A 556 -18.30 -27.98 -28.35
N PRO A 557 -17.08 -27.58 -27.95
CA PRO A 557 -16.40 -28.23 -26.85
C PRO A 557 -17.22 -27.97 -25.59
N THR A 558 -17.86 -29.00 -25.09
CA THR A 558 -18.51 -29.01 -23.80
C THR A 558 -17.46 -28.71 -22.72
N ARG A 559 -17.57 -27.54 -22.15
CA ARG A 559 -17.08 -27.13 -20.82
C ARG A 559 -15.66 -27.54 -20.48
N TYR A 560 -14.74 -26.57 -20.54
CA TYR A 560 -13.65 -26.57 -19.57
C TYR A 560 -14.28 -26.62 -18.18
N PRO A 561 -13.91 -27.57 -17.31
CA PRO A 561 -14.44 -27.60 -15.96
C PRO A 561 -13.92 -26.35 -15.22
N GLY A 562 -14.77 -25.38 -15.04
CA GLY A 562 -14.46 -24.19 -14.25
C GLY A 562 -14.88 -22.82 -14.79
N TRP A 563 -15.30 -22.68 -16.06
CA TRP A 563 -15.63 -21.37 -16.62
C TRP A 563 -17.14 -21.30 -16.99
N GLY A 564 -17.99 -21.33 -15.98
CA GLY A 564 -19.41 -21.03 -16.13
C GLY A 564 -19.65 -19.54 -15.88
N LEU A 565 -20.26 -18.83 -16.84
CA LEU A 565 -20.87 -17.52 -16.59
C LEU A 565 -21.95 -17.69 -15.51
N PRO A 566 -22.06 -16.77 -14.54
CA PRO A 566 -23.21 -16.76 -13.65
C PRO A 566 -24.48 -16.54 -14.47
N PRO A 567 -25.63 -17.14 -14.11
CA PRO A 567 -26.90 -16.85 -14.75
C PRO A 567 -27.22 -15.37 -14.56
N SER A 568 -27.74 -14.77 -15.63
CA SER A 568 -28.17 -13.38 -15.76
C SER A 568 -29.08 -12.89 -14.64
#